data_2df97624ac7219b4c9d22b7e01b91fdd
#
_entry.id   2df97624ac7219b4c9d22b7e01b91fdd
#
_cell.length_a   1.000
_cell.length_b   1.000
_cell.length_c   1.000
_cell.angle_alpha   90.00
_cell.angle_beta   90.00
_cell.angle_gamma   90.00
#
_symmetry.space_group_name_H-M   'P 1'
#
loop_
_entity.id
_entity.type
_entity.pdbx_description
1 polymer ?
#
loop_
_entity_poly.entity_id
_entity_poly.type
_entity_poly.pdbx_seq_one_letter_code
_entity_poly.pdbx_strand_id
1 'polypeptide(L)'
;MERILVLGASGFIGNAIYKELCSYFDTHGTYCKDNSALEKNHQFHQYDMETDSLDLLLYNLKPSIIISAVRGSFEAQLALHYSAISYILTHPCKLIFLSSANVFDAFTNYPSYEYDKTLSQSIYGRFKIKIENALLRLPNDKYNILRLPMVFGQASPRLNEIKMLIDLGEAIEVFPNVVINVTEISKITQQIHYIINRKLQGVFHLGSSDLVHQKDFIEDVCEILGYENPFFKNVYDSNNDRFLAVLPKDNLLPANLQISVQEVVEASIKK
;
A
#
# COMPACT_ATOMS: atom_id res chain seq x y z
N MET A 1 -1.58 19.57 18.01
CA MET A 1 -0.87 18.53 17.23
C MET A 1 -1.92 17.72 16.50
N GLU A 2 -1.76 17.44 15.22
CA GLU A 2 -2.73 16.61 14.50
C GLU A 2 -2.67 15.18 15.03
N ARG A 3 -3.84 14.58 15.30
CA ARG A 3 -3.96 13.20 15.75
C ARG A 3 -4.21 12.29 14.55
N ILE A 4 -3.36 11.28 14.39
CA ILE A 4 -3.39 10.33 13.29
C ILE A 4 -3.72 8.94 13.84
N LEU A 5 -4.69 8.26 13.24
CA LEU A 5 -5.00 6.86 13.51
C LEU A 5 -4.57 6.01 12.32
N VAL A 6 -3.62 5.09 12.54
CA VAL A 6 -3.19 4.10 11.53
C VAL A 6 -3.90 2.78 11.81
N LEU A 7 -4.91 2.46 11.02
CA LEU A 7 -5.60 1.17 11.06
C LEU A 7 -4.71 0.10 10.43
N GLY A 8 -4.45 -0.98 11.17
CA GLY A 8 -3.53 -2.04 10.75
C GLY A 8 -2.05 -1.72 10.97
N ALA A 9 -1.73 -0.92 12.00
CA ALA A 9 -0.36 -0.51 12.34
C ALA A 9 0.56 -1.66 12.82
N SER A 10 0.06 -2.85 13.06
CA SER A 10 0.86 -4.05 13.32
C SER A 10 1.34 -4.75 12.04
N GLY A 11 0.78 -4.42 10.87
CA GLY A 11 1.18 -4.99 9.57
C GLY A 11 2.40 -4.29 8.97
N PHE A 12 2.98 -4.87 7.91
CA PHE A 12 4.21 -4.39 7.26
C PHE A 12 4.14 -2.90 6.88
N ILE A 13 3.14 -2.50 6.07
CA ILE A 13 3.00 -1.11 5.62
C ILE A 13 2.54 -0.21 6.77
N GLY A 14 1.54 -0.63 7.53
CA GLY A 14 1.00 0.16 8.64
C GLY A 14 2.03 0.46 9.73
N ASN A 15 2.91 -0.49 10.05
CA ASN A 15 3.98 -0.31 11.04
C ASN A 15 5.03 0.69 10.57
N ALA A 16 5.41 0.62 9.30
CA ALA A 16 6.34 1.58 8.72
C ALA A 16 5.77 3.00 8.74
N ILE A 17 4.49 3.16 8.36
CA ILE A 17 3.79 4.46 8.43
C ILE A 17 3.73 4.97 9.87
N TYR A 18 3.35 4.11 10.83
CA TYR A 18 3.32 4.49 12.24
C TYR A 18 4.69 4.99 12.72
N LYS A 19 5.77 4.24 12.44
CA LYS A 19 7.13 4.60 12.84
C LYS A 19 7.61 5.92 12.24
N GLU A 20 7.28 6.19 10.98
CA GLU A 20 7.60 7.47 10.34
C GLU A 20 6.86 8.64 11.01
N LEU A 21 5.57 8.47 11.27
CA LEU A 21 4.73 9.58 11.71
C LEU A 21 4.78 9.85 13.23
N CYS A 22 5.06 8.86 14.06
CA CYS A 22 4.99 8.98 15.52
C CYS A 22 5.99 9.99 16.11
N SER A 23 7.05 10.35 15.38
CA SER A 23 8.00 11.39 15.80
C SER A 23 7.51 12.81 15.53
N TYR A 24 6.48 12.98 14.70
CA TYR A 24 6.01 14.29 14.22
C TYR A 24 4.57 14.59 14.59
N PHE A 25 3.75 13.58 14.86
CA PHE A 25 2.32 13.69 15.11
C PHE A 25 1.90 12.89 16.35
N ASP A 26 0.74 13.21 16.90
CA ASP A 26 0.07 12.36 17.91
C ASP A 26 -0.50 11.12 17.19
N THR A 27 0.35 10.11 17.01
CA THR A 27 0.04 8.95 16.17
C THR A 27 -0.37 7.75 17.01
N HIS A 28 -1.55 7.22 16.71
CA HIS A 28 -2.10 6.00 17.28
C HIS A 28 -2.16 4.89 16.23
N GLY A 29 -1.99 3.64 16.66
CA GLY A 29 -2.05 2.47 15.80
C GLY A 29 -3.05 1.44 16.27
N THR A 30 -3.55 0.57 15.36
CA THR A 30 -4.33 -0.59 15.75
C THR A 30 -3.57 -1.89 15.49
N TYR A 31 -3.86 -2.90 16.31
CA TYR A 31 -3.43 -4.29 16.14
C TYR A 31 -4.61 -5.23 16.43
N CYS A 32 -4.65 -6.40 15.79
CA CYS A 32 -5.75 -7.37 15.94
C CYS A 32 -5.36 -8.52 16.88
N LYS A 33 -4.23 -9.19 16.60
CA LYS A 33 -3.80 -10.36 17.37
C LYS A 33 -3.04 -9.95 18.62
N ASP A 34 -3.21 -10.72 19.68
CA ASP A 34 -2.51 -10.53 20.95
C ASP A 34 -1.00 -10.32 20.73
N ASN A 35 -0.52 -9.22 21.27
CA ASN A 35 0.90 -8.82 21.15
C ASN A 35 1.30 -8.05 22.40
N SER A 36 1.96 -8.74 23.33
CA SER A 36 2.34 -8.20 24.64
C SER A 36 3.23 -6.94 24.58
N ALA A 37 3.95 -6.71 23.47
CA ALA A 37 4.73 -5.49 23.27
C ALA A 37 3.84 -4.30 22.88
N LEU A 38 2.78 -4.53 22.10
CA LEU A 38 1.84 -3.49 21.68
C LEU A 38 0.84 -3.17 22.78
N GLU A 39 0.39 -4.15 23.57
CA GLU A 39 -0.50 -3.97 24.72
C GLU A 39 0.06 -2.97 25.75
N LYS A 40 1.37 -2.96 25.95
CA LYS A 40 2.05 -2.03 26.88
C LYS A 40 2.22 -0.62 26.30
N ASN A 41 1.94 -0.42 25.02
CA ASN A 41 2.07 0.86 24.36
C ASN A 41 0.73 1.58 24.30
N HIS A 42 0.54 2.63 25.09
CA HIS A 42 -0.68 3.42 25.15
C HIS A 42 -1.13 4.07 23.83
N GLN A 43 -0.25 4.12 22.83
CA GLN A 43 -0.58 4.59 21.49
C GLN A 43 -1.16 3.49 20.60
N PHE A 44 -1.16 2.23 21.05
CA PHE A 44 -1.73 1.11 20.31
C PHE A 44 -3.03 0.64 20.94
N HIS A 45 -4.00 0.36 20.07
CA HIS A 45 -5.35 -0.07 20.46
C HIS A 45 -5.63 -1.43 19.84
N GLN A 46 -6.06 -2.38 20.65
CA GLN A 46 -6.56 -3.65 20.12
C GLN A 46 -7.87 -3.38 19.38
N TYR A 47 -7.96 -3.85 18.17
CA TYR A 47 -9.12 -3.66 17.31
C TYR A 47 -9.17 -4.77 16.25
N ASP A 48 -10.23 -5.57 16.30
CA ASP A 48 -10.54 -6.56 15.27
C ASP A 48 -11.71 -6.06 14.43
N MET A 49 -11.46 -5.79 13.14
CA MET A 49 -12.49 -5.26 12.23
C MET A 49 -13.65 -6.24 11.98
N GLU A 50 -13.52 -7.53 12.35
CA GLU A 50 -14.56 -8.54 12.20
C GLU A 50 -15.55 -8.55 13.38
N THR A 51 -15.12 -8.11 14.56
CA THR A 51 -15.90 -8.18 15.79
C THR A 51 -16.14 -6.84 16.46
N ASP A 52 -15.24 -5.86 16.27
CA ASP A 52 -15.27 -4.61 17.00
C ASP A 52 -15.88 -3.46 16.18
N SER A 53 -16.51 -2.50 16.88
CA SER A 53 -17.03 -1.29 16.27
C SER A 53 -15.92 -0.24 16.12
N LEU A 54 -15.67 0.18 14.87
CA LEU A 54 -14.77 1.30 14.59
C LEU A 54 -15.27 2.62 15.19
N ASP A 55 -16.58 2.81 15.27
CA ASP A 55 -17.20 4.05 15.77
C ASP A 55 -16.80 4.35 17.21
N LEU A 56 -16.70 3.31 18.07
CA LEU A 56 -16.27 3.47 19.46
C LEU A 56 -14.82 3.96 19.54
N LEU A 57 -13.93 3.38 18.71
CA LEU A 57 -12.53 3.78 18.65
C LEU A 57 -12.40 5.24 18.15
N LEU A 58 -13.13 5.61 17.10
CA LEU A 58 -13.14 6.97 16.55
C LEU A 58 -13.72 7.99 17.53
N TYR A 59 -14.77 7.64 18.24
CA TYR A 59 -15.39 8.48 19.27
C TYR A 59 -14.40 8.82 20.40
N ASN A 60 -13.63 7.81 20.84
CA ASN A 60 -12.64 7.99 21.91
C ASN A 60 -11.40 8.76 21.46
N LEU A 61 -10.87 8.46 20.28
CA LEU A 61 -9.63 9.05 19.79
C LEU A 61 -9.81 10.41 19.12
N LYS A 62 -10.92 10.62 18.42
CA LYS A 62 -11.20 11.84 17.64
C LYS A 62 -10.04 12.22 16.69
N PRO A 63 -9.61 11.31 15.82
CA PRO A 63 -8.50 11.59 14.91
C PRO A 63 -8.86 12.68 13.90
N SER A 64 -7.86 13.47 13.51
CA SER A 64 -7.95 14.40 12.37
C SER A 64 -7.59 13.74 11.04
N ILE A 65 -6.84 12.61 11.10
CA ILE A 65 -6.47 11.80 9.94
C ILE A 65 -6.60 10.30 10.29
N ILE A 66 -7.24 9.55 9.41
CA ILE A 66 -7.28 8.08 9.47
C ILE A 66 -6.48 7.55 8.28
N ILE A 67 -5.53 6.65 8.52
CA ILE A 67 -4.77 5.96 7.46
C ILE A 67 -5.15 4.49 7.49
N SER A 68 -5.67 3.96 6.37
CA SER A 68 -6.10 2.56 6.31
C SER A 68 -5.07 1.68 5.62
N ALA A 69 -4.39 0.84 6.42
CA ALA A 69 -3.44 -0.19 5.99
C ALA A 69 -3.90 -1.61 6.36
N VAL A 70 -5.21 -1.81 6.53
CA VAL A 70 -5.79 -3.09 6.97
C VAL A 70 -5.73 -4.18 5.88
N ARG A 71 -5.65 -5.43 6.33
CA ARG A 71 -5.74 -6.65 5.50
C ARG A 71 -6.69 -7.63 6.20
N GLY A 72 -7.31 -8.53 5.42
CA GLY A 72 -8.23 -9.57 5.94
C GLY A 72 -9.48 -9.68 5.09
N SER A 73 -10.60 -10.09 5.67
CA SER A 73 -11.89 -10.23 5.00
C SER A 73 -12.30 -8.97 4.24
N PHE A 74 -12.66 -9.11 2.97
CA PHE A 74 -13.12 -7.97 2.16
C PHE A 74 -14.42 -7.38 2.66
N GLU A 75 -15.29 -8.20 3.25
CA GLU A 75 -16.57 -7.76 3.83
C GLU A 75 -16.32 -6.88 5.06
N ALA A 76 -15.49 -7.35 5.99
CA ALA A 76 -15.13 -6.58 7.18
C ALA A 76 -14.39 -5.28 6.82
N GLN A 77 -13.48 -5.34 5.82
CA GLN A 77 -12.84 -4.13 5.31
C GLN A 77 -13.82 -3.15 4.69
N LEU A 78 -14.86 -3.61 3.96
CA LEU A 78 -15.90 -2.72 3.42
C LEU A 78 -16.68 -2.04 4.54
N ALA A 79 -17.13 -2.79 5.54
CA ALA A 79 -17.85 -2.25 6.70
C ALA A 79 -17.01 -1.19 7.43
N LEU A 80 -15.73 -1.50 7.71
CA LEU A 80 -14.78 -0.58 8.32
C LEU A 80 -14.63 0.73 7.52
N HIS A 81 -14.46 0.64 6.19
CA HIS A 81 -14.29 1.84 5.38
C HIS A 81 -15.57 2.67 5.27
N TYR A 82 -16.75 2.06 5.22
CA TYR A 82 -18.01 2.81 5.24
C TYR A 82 -18.24 3.50 6.59
N SER A 83 -17.88 2.89 7.72
CA SER A 83 -17.89 3.54 9.04
C SER A 83 -16.90 4.73 9.05
N ALA A 84 -15.66 4.54 8.57
CA ALA A 84 -14.70 5.63 8.46
C ALA A 84 -15.19 6.77 7.55
N ILE A 85 -15.82 6.46 6.42
CA ILE A 85 -16.43 7.45 5.50
C ILE A 85 -17.55 8.22 6.22
N SER A 86 -18.43 7.54 6.94
CA SER A 86 -19.50 8.18 7.72
C SER A 86 -18.93 9.13 8.77
N TYR A 87 -17.85 8.75 9.43
CA TYR A 87 -17.17 9.58 10.41
C TYR A 87 -16.57 10.85 9.79
N ILE A 88 -15.84 10.75 8.68
CA ILE A 88 -15.19 11.90 8.05
C ILE A 88 -16.19 12.88 7.43
N LEU A 89 -17.42 12.45 7.10
CA LEU A 89 -18.48 13.31 6.62
C LEU A 89 -18.99 14.27 7.70
N THR A 90 -18.99 13.85 8.96
CA THR A 90 -19.57 14.61 10.10
C THR A 90 -18.51 15.25 10.99
N HIS A 91 -17.23 14.91 10.80
CA HIS A 91 -16.14 15.42 11.63
C HIS A 91 -15.02 16.08 10.76
N PRO A 92 -14.21 16.97 11.33
CA PRO A 92 -13.05 17.56 10.65
C PRO A 92 -11.91 16.53 10.57
N CYS A 93 -12.13 15.48 9.80
CA CYS A 93 -11.23 14.36 9.63
C CYS A 93 -11.07 14.02 8.15
N LYS A 94 -9.90 13.48 7.77
CA LYS A 94 -9.56 12.99 6.43
C LYS A 94 -9.25 11.50 6.48
N LEU A 95 -9.65 10.76 5.44
CA LEU A 95 -9.26 9.36 5.24
C LEU A 95 -8.18 9.25 4.16
N ILE A 96 -7.04 8.68 4.51
CA ILE A 96 -5.99 8.25 3.56
C ILE A 96 -6.16 6.76 3.31
N PHE A 97 -6.58 6.42 2.11
CA PHE A 97 -6.86 5.05 1.70
C PHE A 97 -5.73 4.48 0.87
N LEU A 98 -5.11 3.40 1.33
CA LEU A 98 -4.13 2.65 0.55
C LEU A 98 -4.85 1.74 -0.44
N SER A 99 -4.86 2.16 -1.69
CA SER A 99 -5.37 1.39 -2.82
C SER A 99 -4.25 0.60 -3.51
N SER A 100 -4.46 0.12 -4.72
CA SER A 100 -3.54 -0.78 -5.41
C SER A 100 -3.56 -0.57 -6.93
N ALA A 101 -2.48 -0.92 -7.62
CA ALA A 101 -2.41 -1.01 -9.07
C ALA A 101 -3.46 -1.98 -9.66
N ASN A 102 -3.92 -2.96 -8.87
CA ASN A 102 -4.93 -3.92 -9.29
C ASN A 102 -6.31 -3.31 -9.63
N VAL A 103 -6.53 -2.03 -9.33
CA VAL A 103 -7.74 -1.32 -9.80
C VAL A 103 -7.77 -1.16 -11.31
N PHE A 104 -6.65 -1.43 -12.01
CA PHE A 104 -6.48 -1.35 -13.45
C PHE A 104 -6.20 -2.70 -14.13
N ASP A 105 -6.32 -3.83 -13.45
CA ASP A 105 -5.93 -5.14 -13.98
C ASP A 105 -6.74 -5.64 -15.19
N ALA A 106 -7.81 -4.94 -15.55
CA ALA A 106 -8.55 -5.13 -16.79
C ALA A 106 -8.06 -4.27 -17.97
N PHE A 107 -7.20 -3.26 -17.71
CA PHE A 107 -6.61 -2.38 -18.73
C PHE A 107 -5.10 -2.57 -18.76
N THR A 108 -4.66 -3.51 -19.57
CA THR A 108 -3.27 -3.97 -19.54
C THR A 108 -2.45 -3.64 -20.80
N ASN A 109 -2.97 -2.80 -21.70
CA ASN A 109 -2.25 -2.42 -22.91
C ASN A 109 -1.22 -1.30 -22.69
N TYR A 110 -1.39 -0.51 -21.64
CA TYR A 110 -0.53 0.63 -21.29
C TYR A 110 -0.49 0.80 -19.78
N PRO A 111 0.55 1.46 -19.22
CA PRO A 111 0.53 1.86 -17.81
C PRO A 111 -0.62 2.84 -17.54
N SER A 112 -1.13 2.85 -16.32
CA SER A 112 -2.27 3.68 -15.93
C SER A 112 -1.82 4.92 -15.13
N TYR A 113 -2.60 6.00 -15.27
CA TYR A 113 -2.40 7.28 -14.60
C TYR A 113 -3.54 7.57 -13.61
N GLU A 114 -3.41 8.65 -12.81
CA GLU A 114 -4.30 8.91 -11.67
C GLU A 114 -5.78 9.05 -12.06
N TYR A 115 -6.07 9.66 -13.19
CA TYR A 115 -7.45 9.93 -13.65
C TYR A 115 -7.97 8.95 -14.70
N ASP A 116 -7.22 7.89 -14.97
CA ASP A 116 -7.71 6.82 -15.84
C ASP A 116 -8.87 6.08 -15.16
N LYS A 117 -9.78 5.58 -15.99
CA LYS A 117 -10.94 4.83 -15.53
C LYS A 117 -10.51 3.51 -14.93
N THR A 118 -10.83 3.29 -13.66
CA THR A 118 -10.58 2.03 -12.98
C THR A 118 -11.51 0.93 -13.47
N LEU A 119 -10.97 -0.24 -13.77
CA LEU A 119 -11.68 -1.47 -14.05
C LEU A 119 -10.79 -2.66 -13.64
N SER A 120 -11.38 -3.62 -12.93
CA SER A 120 -10.66 -4.80 -12.46
C SER A 120 -11.46 -6.08 -12.67
N GLN A 121 -10.76 -7.15 -13.05
CA GLN A 121 -11.29 -8.51 -13.14
C GLN A 121 -11.15 -9.26 -11.81
N SER A 122 -10.15 -8.92 -10.99
CA SER A 122 -9.90 -9.55 -9.71
C SER A 122 -10.91 -9.12 -8.63
N ILE A 123 -11.22 -10.03 -7.70
CA ILE A 123 -12.06 -9.71 -6.53
C ILE A 123 -11.42 -8.58 -5.71
N TYR A 124 -10.09 -8.63 -5.54
CA TYR A 124 -9.32 -7.65 -4.79
C TYR A 124 -9.41 -6.24 -5.42
N GLY A 125 -9.17 -6.13 -6.73
CA GLY A 125 -9.24 -4.84 -7.41
C GLY A 125 -10.67 -4.27 -7.42
N ARG A 126 -11.70 -5.11 -7.65
CA ARG A 126 -13.11 -4.67 -7.56
C ARG A 126 -13.48 -4.19 -6.16
N PHE A 127 -12.97 -4.84 -5.12
CA PHE A 127 -13.12 -4.38 -3.73
C PHE A 127 -12.51 -2.99 -3.55
N LYS A 128 -11.25 -2.77 -3.99
CA LYS A 128 -10.59 -1.46 -3.91
C LYS A 128 -11.37 -0.39 -4.67
N ILE A 129 -11.85 -0.68 -5.87
CA ILE A 129 -12.67 0.23 -6.68
C ILE A 129 -13.97 0.65 -5.96
N LYS A 130 -14.61 -0.24 -5.22
CA LYS A 130 -15.82 0.12 -4.45
C LYS A 130 -15.53 1.21 -3.43
N ILE A 131 -14.42 1.12 -2.72
CA ILE A 131 -14.02 2.11 -1.72
C ILE A 131 -13.59 3.41 -2.41
N GLU A 132 -12.76 3.33 -3.47
CA GLU A 132 -12.38 4.51 -4.25
C GLU A 132 -13.61 5.28 -4.76
N ASN A 133 -14.58 4.58 -5.34
CA ASN A 133 -15.83 5.19 -5.83
C ASN A 133 -16.65 5.86 -4.72
N ALA A 134 -16.63 5.35 -3.49
CA ALA A 134 -17.28 6.00 -2.37
C ALA A 134 -16.53 7.28 -1.96
N LEU A 135 -15.20 7.25 -1.93
CA LEU A 135 -14.37 8.41 -1.60
C LEU A 135 -14.43 9.51 -2.67
N LEU A 136 -14.39 9.15 -3.95
CA LEU A 136 -14.42 10.08 -5.08
C LEU A 136 -15.72 10.89 -5.19
N ARG A 137 -16.77 10.52 -4.44
CA ARG A 137 -18.03 11.29 -4.33
C ARG A 137 -17.98 12.37 -3.25
N LEU A 138 -16.92 12.38 -2.44
CA LEU A 138 -16.74 13.33 -1.34
C LEU A 138 -15.95 14.56 -1.81
N PRO A 139 -15.99 15.66 -1.05
CA PRO A 139 -15.08 16.78 -1.25
C PRO A 139 -13.62 16.34 -1.16
N ASN A 140 -12.74 16.89 -1.99
CA ASN A 140 -11.34 16.48 -2.11
C ASN A 140 -10.52 16.62 -0.80
N ASP A 141 -10.92 17.52 0.08
CA ASP A 141 -10.30 17.71 1.41
C ASP A 141 -10.56 16.55 2.38
N LYS A 142 -11.55 15.69 2.09
CA LYS A 142 -11.95 14.56 2.93
C LYS A 142 -11.15 13.30 2.71
N TYR A 143 -10.43 13.19 1.61
CA TYR A 143 -9.70 11.94 1.31
C TYR A 143 -8.38 12.15 0.58
N ASN A 144 -7.52 11.13 0.68
CA ASN A 144 -6.49 10.81 -0.30
C ASN A 144 -6.61 9.34 -0.68
N ILE A 145 -6.48 9.04 -1.96
CA ILE A 145 -6.38 7.67 -2.49
C ILE A 145 -4.95 7.48 -2.96
N LEU A 146 -4.24 6.54 -2.32
CA LEU A 146 -2.84 6.23 -2.64
C LEU A 146 -2.80 4.85 -3.32
N ARG A 147 -2.61 4.82 -4.63
CA ARG A 147 -2.49 3.58 -5.39
C ARG A 147 -1.04 3.12 -5.37
N LEU A 148 -0.85 1.95 -4.79
CA LEU A 148 0.46 1.35 -4.60
C LEU A 148 0.68 0.22 -5.62
N PRO A 149 1.83 0.14 -6.28
CA PRO A 149 2.27 -1.07 -6.96
C PRO A 149 2.75 -2.12 -5.94
N MET A 150 3.56 -3.10 -6.36
CA MET A 150 4.21 -4.00 -5.43
C MET A 150 5.18 -3.25 -4.52
N VAL A 151 5.05 -3.47 -3.21
CA VAL A 151 5.84 -2.81 -2.17
C VAL A 151 6.92 -3.74 -1.68
N PHE A 152 8.17 -3.31 -1.78
CA PHE A 152 9.34 -4.01 -1.30
C PHE A 152 9.92 -3.34 -0.05
N GLY A 153 10.88 -4.00 0.55
CA GLY A 153 11.59 -3.60 1.75
C GLY A 153 12.07 -4.83 2.51
N GLN A 154 13.02 -4.68 3.40
CA GLN A 154 13.74 -5.76 4.08
C GLN A 154 12.82 -6.84 4.71
N ALA A 155 11.70 -6.43 5.29
CA ALA A 155 10.72 -7.32 5.94
C ALA A 155 9.44 -7.50 5.12
N SER A 156 9.46 -7.21 3.80
CA SER A 156 8.26 -7.34 2.98
C SER A 156 7.82 -8.80 2.88
N PRO A 157 6.52 -9.08 2.94
CA PRO A 157 6.01 -10.44 2.79
C PRO A 157 6.46 -11.11 1.49
N ARG A 158 6.53 -10.34 0.39
CA ARG A 158 6.96 -10.83 -0.92
C ARG A 158 8.42 -11.25 -0.91
N LEU A 159 9.31 -10.46 -0.30
CA LEU A 159 10.72 -10.80 -0.20
C LEU A 159 10.95 -12.03 0.68
N ASN A 160 10.19 -12.14 1.77
CA ASN A 160 10.24 -13.32 2.64
C ASN A 160 9.73 -14.58 1.92
N GLU A 161 8.69 -14.47 1.09
CA GLU A 161 8.18 -15.55 0.25
C GLU A 161 9.25 -16.04 -0.75
N ILE A 162 9.92 -15.11 -1.46
CA ILE A 162 11.02 -15.44 -2.38
C ILE A 162 12.13 -16.19 -1.66
N LYS A 163 12.59 -15.68 -0.52
CA LYS A 163 13.63 -16.33 0.30
C LYS A 163 13.22 -17.75 0.73
N MET A 164 11.98 -17.88 1.22
CA MET A 164 11.45 -19.17 1.65
C MET A 164 11.40 -20.19 0.50
N LEU A 165 10.94 -19.80 -0.68
CA LEU A 165 10.91 -20.69 -1.85
C LEU A 165 12.31 -21.15 -2.24
N ILE A 166 13.29 -20.25 -2.25
CA ILE A 166 14.69 -20.57 -2.54
C ILE A 166 15.25 -21.54 -1.49
N ASP A 167 15.04 -21.27 -0.21
CA ASP A 167 15.53 -22.13 0.89
C ASP A 167 14.92 -23.53 0.85
N LEU A 168 13.69 -23.66 0.35
CA LEU A 168 13.02 -24.94 0.13
C LEU A 168 13.41 -25.63 -1.20
N GLY A 169 14.16 -24.96 -2.07
CA GLY A 169 14.46 -25.46 -3.42
C GLY A 169 13.24 -25.49 -4.35
N GLU A 170 12.23 -24.69 -4.05
CA GLU A 170 11.00 -24.58 -4.85
C GLU A 170 11.13 -23.49 -5.93
N ALA A 171 10.34 -23.63 -7.00
CA ALA A 171 10.37 -22.68 -8.09
C ALA A 171 9.60 -21.38 -7.76
N ILE A 172 10.22 -20.25 -8.07
CA ILE A 172 9.58 -18.95 -7.99
C ILE A 172 8.75 -18.73 -9.26
N GLU A 173 7.45 -18.49 -9.13
CA GLU A 173 6.62 -18.12 -10.27
C GLU A 173 6.93 -16.67 -10.71
N VAL A 174 7.28 -16.53 -11.99
CA VAL A 174 7.57 -15.25 -12.63
C VAL A 174 6.74 -15.06 -13.90
N PHE A 175 6.42 -13.84 -14.22
CA PHE A 175 5.54 -13.46 -15.33
C PHE A 175 6.32 -12.63 -16.35
N PRO A 176 6.97 -13.25 -17.35
CA PRO A 176 7.88 -12.56 -18.28
C PRO A 176 7.22 -11.44 -19.09
N ASN A 177 5.91 -11.58 -19.40
CA ASN A 177 5.15 -10.59 -20.18
C ASN A 177 4.36 -9.59 -19.32
N VAL A 178 4.59 -9.55 -18.00
CA VAL A 178 3.95 -8.56 -17.14
C VAL A 178 4.92 -7.43 -16.84
N VAL A 179 4.59 -6.24 -17.32
CA VAL A 179 5.34 -5.01 -17.07
C VAL A 179 4.76 -4.31 -15.86
N ILE A 180 5.59 -4.02 -14.89
CA ILE A 180 5.20 -3.42 -13.60
C ILE A 180 6.02 -2.18 -13.30
N ASN A 181 5.55 -1.39 -12.36
CA ASN A 181 6.40 -0.55 -11.54
C ASN A 181 6.38 -1.08 -10.10
N VAL A 182 7.32 -0.63 -9.29
CA VAL A 182 7.53 -1.11 -7.92
C VAL A 182 7.78 0.07 -6.98
N THR A 183 7.77 -0.18 -5.68
CA THR A 183 8.12 0.87 -4.72
C THR A 183 8.74 0.26 -3.46
N GLU A 184 9.38 1.11 -2.67
CA GLU A 184 10.04 0.72 -1.43
C GLU A 184 9.32 1.34 -0.23
N ILE A 185 9.26 0.60 0.87
CA ILE A 185 8.45 0.95 2.04
C ILE A 185 8.84 2.27 2.70
N SER A 186 10.14 2.59 2.80
CA SER A 186 10.56 3.87 3.40
C SER A 186 10.24 5.05 2.50
N LYS A 187 10.27 4.85 1.17
CA LYS A 187 9.85 5.87 0.22
C LYS A 187 8.35 6.16 0.34
N ILE A 188 7.52 5.14 0.45
CA ILE A 188 6.07 5.31 0.68
C ILE A 188 5.82 6.12 1.95
N THR A 189 6.49 5.81 3.05
CA THR A 189 6.26 6.52 4.31
C THR A 189 6.66 7.99 4.21
N GLN A 190 7.78 8.32 3.56
CA GLN A 190 8.20 9.69 3.27
C GLN A 190 7.19 10.43 2.38
N GLN A 191 6.67 9.76 1.34
CA GLN A 191 5.65 10.31 0.44
C GLN A 191 4.35 10.62 1.20
N ILE A 192 3.88 9.69 2.05
CA ILE A 192 2.69 9.89 2.89
C ILE A 192 2.90 11.04 3.86
N HIS A 193 4.06 11.10 4.52
CA HIS A 193 4.42 12.19 5.43
C HIS A 193 4.39 13.55 4.69
N TYR A 194 4.95 13.62 3.48
CA TYR A 194 4.90 14.84 2.67
C TYR A 194 3.47 15.23 2.28
N ILE A 195 2.64 14.27 1.84
CA ILE A 195 1.24 14.49 1.48
C ILE A 195 0.47 15.08 2.67
N ILE A 196 0.68 14.57 3.87
CA ILE A 196 0.07 15.07 5.11
C ILE A 196 0.55 16.48 5.41
N ASN A 197 1.86 16.70 5.49
CA ASN A 197 2.45 18.01 5.83
C ASN A 197 2.07 19.12 4.85
N ARG A 198 1.95 18.79 3.56
CA ARG A 198 1.56 19.75 2.52
C ARG A 198 0.05 19.85 2.32
N LYS A 199 -0.73 19.06 3.08
CA LYS A 199 -2.20 19.00 2.99
C LYS A 199 -2.68 18.73 1.55
N LEU A 200 -1.93 17.89 0.81
CA LEU A 200 -2.27 17.54 -0.55
C LEU A 200 -3.58 16.75 -0.59
N GLN A 201 -4.26 16.76 -1.73
CA GLN A 201 -5.59 16.19 -1.90
C GLN A 201 -5.68 15.37 -3.18
N GLY A 202 -6.59 14.40 -3.22
CA GLY A 202 -6.91 13.64 -4.43
C GLY A 202 -6.23 12.27 -4.50
N VAL A 203 -5.95 11.83 -5.74
CA VAL A 203 -5.42 10.50 -6.04
C VAL A 203 -3.93 10.60 -6.36
N PHE A 204 -3.13 9.70 -5.79
CA PHE A 204 -1.67 9.65 -6.02
C PHE A 204 -1.26 8.24 -6.43
N HIS A 205 -0.35 8.14 -7.39
CA HIS A 205 0.37 6.92 -7.73
C HIS A 205 1.74 6.95 -7.06
N LEU A 206 2.00 6.04 -6.12
CA LEU A 206 3.22 6.02 -5.30
C LEU A 206 4.13 4.85 -5.70
N GLY A 207 4.53 4.83 -6.96
CA GLY A 207 5.43 3.82 -7.52
C GLY A 207 6.69 4.43 -8.13
N SER A 208 7.57 3.59 -8.64
CA SER A 208 8.72 4.02 -9.43
C SER A 208 8.27 4.76 -10.69
N SER A 209 9.12 5.69 -11.14
CA SER A 209 8.87 6.50 -12.34
C SER A 209 9.14 5.75 -13.64
N ASP A 210 9.79 4.61 -13.56
CA ASP A 210 10.17 3.70 -14.63
C ASP A 210 9.49 2.34 -14.50
N LEU A 211 9.62 1.53 -15.53
CA LEU A 211 8.96 0.25 -15.70
C LEU A 211 10.00 -0.87 -15.85
N VAL A 212 9.59 -2.08 -15.46
CA VAL A 212 10.41 -3.28 -15.60
C VAL A 212 9.51 -4.49 -15.86
N HIS A 213 9.99 -5.51 -16.58
CA HIS A 213 9.33 -6.80 -16.62
C HIS A 213 9.41 -7.47 -15.25
N GLN A 214 8.31 -8.05 -14.81
CA GLN A 214 8.21 -8.64 -13.47
C GLN A 214 9.27 -9.73 -13.24
N LYS A 215 9.56 -10.52 -14.27
CA LYS A 215 10.62 -11.53 -14.23
C LYS A 215 11.98 -10.89 -13.98
N ASP A 216 12.37 -9.91 -14.80
CA ASP A 216 13.69 -9.27 -14.73
C ASP A 216 13.89 -8.63 -13.34
N PHE A 217 12.85 -7.96 -12.82
CA PHE A 217 12.87 -7.40 -11.47
C PHE A 217 13.12 -8.47 -10.37
N ILE A 218 12.47 -9.63 -10.48
CA ILE A 218 12.67 -10.71 -9.48
C ILE A 218 14.06 -11.34 -9.64
N GLU A 219 14.57 -11.47 -10.86
CA GLU A 219 15.95 -11.91 -11.12
C GLU A 219 16.97 -10.97 -10.48
N ASP A 220 16.85 -9.66 -10.70
CA ASP A 220 17.69 -8.62 -10.09
C ASP A 220 17.65 -8.68 -8.55
N VAL A 221 16.46 -8.85 -7.96
CA VAL A 221 16.31 -9.00 -6.51
C VAL A 221 17.02 -10.26 -6.00
N CYS A 222 16.93 -11.39 -6.69
CA CYS A 222 17.60 -12.62 -6.30
C CYS A 222 19.13 -12.49 -6.42
N GLU A 223 19.63 -11.90 -7.52
CA GLU A 223 21.05 -11.67 -7.73
C GLU A 223 21.67 -10.82 -6.63
N ILE A 224 21.00 -9.72 -6.29
CA ILE A 224 21.51 -8.77 -5.29
C ILE A 224 21.44 -9.34 -3.86
N LEU A 225 20.53 -10.31 -3.61
CA LEU A 225 20.47 -11.09 -2.37
C LEU A 225 21.54 -12.18 -2.30
N GLY A 226 22.32 -12.38 -3.36
CA GLY A 226 23.39 -13.38 -3.44
C GLY A 226 22.91 -14.79 -3.73
N TYR A 227 21.71 -14.96 -4.26
CA TYR A 227 21.22 -16.27 -4.67
C TYR A 227 21.69 -16.61 -6.09
N GLU A 228 22.53 -17.64 -6.20
CA GLU A 228 23.00 -18.16 -7.47
C GLU A 228 21.98 -19.14 -8.06
N ASN A 229 21.49 -18.87 -9.28
CA ASN A 229 20.62 -19.75 -10.06
C ASN A 229 19.34 -20.24 -9.35
N PRO A 230 18.47 -19.36 -8.86
CA PRO A 230 17.18 -19.77 -8.32
C PRO A 230 16.33 -20.41 -9.43
N PHE A 231 15.46 -21.34 -9.06
CA PHE A 231 14.54 -21.96 -10.01
C PHE A 231 13.38 -21.04 -10.33
N PHE A 232 13.20 -20.69 -11.61
CA PHE A 232 12.07 -19.88 -12.06
C PHE A 232 11.06 -20.73 -12.86
N LYS A 233 9.78 -20.56 -12.52
CA LYS A 233 8.65 -21.09 -13.30
C LYS A 233 8.01 -19.93 -14.07
N ASN A 234 8.26 -19.85 -15.38
CA ASN A 234 7.66 -18.83 -16.23
C ASN A 234 6.16 -19.12 -16.43
N VAL A 235 5.33 -18.13 -16.11
CA VAL A 235 3.88 -18.15 -16.32
C VAL A 235 3.52 -17.10 -17.36
N TYR A 236 2.80 -17.50 -18.41
CA TYR A 236 2.38 -16.63 -19.50
C TYR A 236 0.85 -16.58 -19.58
N ASP A 237 0.28 -15.40 -19.43
CA ASP A 237 -1.15 -15.15 -19.59
C ASP A 237 -1.50 -14.72 -21.03
N SER A 238 -0.52 -14.21 -21.77
CA SER A 238 -0.66 -13.73 -23.14
C SER A 238 0.69 -13.79 -23.88
N ASN A 239 0.67 -13.61 -25.23
CA ASN A 239 1.89 -13.48 -26.02
C ASN A 239 2.40 -12.02 -26.09
N ASN A 240 1.65 -11.05 -25.61
CA ASN A 240 1.99 -9.64 -25.62
C ASN A 240 2.24 -9.15 -24.20
N ASP A 241 3.01 -8.08 -24.08
CA ASP A 241 3.21 -7.40 -22.80
C ASP A 241 1.88 -6.91 -22.22
N ARG A 242 1.75 -7.07 -20.91
CA ARG A 242 0.62 -6.62 -20.12
C ARG A 242 1.13 -5.67 -19.03
N PHE A 243 0.60 -4.49 -18.97
CA PHE A 243 0.99 -3.47 -18.01
C PHE A 243 0.11 -3.54 -16.76
N LEU A 244 0.72 -3.85 -15.62
CA LEU A 244 0.11 -3.69 -14.30
C LEU A 244 0.92 -2.64 -13.52
N ALA A 245 0.88 -1.42 -14.00
CA ALA A 245 1.71 -0.33 -13.53
C ALA A 245 0.90 0.95 -13.33
N VAL A 246 1.21 1.67 -12.27
CA VAL A 246 0.59 2.95 -11.89
C VAL A 246 1.65 4.04 -11.87
N LEU A 247 1.79 4.75 -12.96
CA LEU A 247 2.78 5.81 -13.09
C LEU A 247 2.22 7.15 -12.57
N PRO A 248 3.00 7.91 -11.79
CA PRO A 248 2.60 9.26 -11.38
C PRO A 248 2.69 10.22 -12.56
N LYS A 249 1.66 11.04 -12.76
CA LYS A 249 1.59 12.05 -13.82
C LYS A 249 0.98 13.37 -13.35
N ASP A 250 -0.27 13.30 -12.85
CA ASP A 250 -1.05 14.50 -12.55
C ASP A 250 -0.74 15.04 -11.15
N ASN A 251 -0.47 14.15 -10.19
CA ASN A 251 -0.10 14.49 -8.82
C ASN A 251 1.34 14.07 -8.53
N LEU A 252 2.26 14.59 -9.36
CA LEU A 252 3.68 14.28 -9.25
C LEU A 252 4.29 14.87 -7.97
N LEU A 253 4.93 14.03 -7.18
CA LEU A 253 5.68 14.47 -6.00
C LEU A 253 7.07 15.00 -6.39
N PRO A 254 7.72 15.83 -5.52
CA PRO A 254 9.07 16.33 -5.77
C PRO A 254 10.07 15.24 -6.11
N ALA A 255 11.10 15.57 -6.90
CA ALA A 255 12.08 14.61 -7.42
C ALA A 255 12.77 13.79 -6.32
N ASN A 256 13.07 14.38 -5.15
CA ASN A 256 13.67 13.67 -4.02
C ASN A 256 12.73 12.63 -3.36
N LEU A 257 11.44 12.69 -3.66
CA LEU A 257 10.43 11.72 -3.22
C LEU A 257 10.06 10.70 -4.30
N GLN A 258 10.58 10.85 -5.51
CA GLN A 258 10.46 9.83 -6.56
C GLN A 258 11.47 8.71 -6.32
N ILE A 259 11.24 7.57 -6.94
CA ILE A 259 12.12 6.40 -6.86
C ILE A 259 12.17 5.71 -8.23
N SER A 260 13.31 5.14 -8.58
CA SER A 260 13.47 4.27 -9.75
C SER A 260 13.38 2.79 -9.34
N VAL A 261 13.18 1.91 -10.31
CA VAL A 261 13.22 0.45 -10.12
C VAL A 261 14.55 0.02 -9.51
N GLN A 262 15.67 0.55 -10.04
CA GLN A 262 17.01 0.24 -9.53
C GLN A 262 17.18 0.61 -8.06
N GLU A 263 16.69 1.77 -7.65
CA GLU A 263 16.75 2.19 -6.23
C GLU A 263 15.89 1.28 -5.33
N VAL A 264 14.76 0.74 -5.82
CA VAL A 264 13.95 -0.24 -5.08
C VAL A 264 14.72 -1.54 -4.88
N VAL A 265 15.38 -2.06 -5.92
CA VAL A 265 16.21 -3.27 -5.84
C VAL A 265 17.31 -3.08 -4.80
N GLU A 266 18.07 -1.98 -4.87
CA GLU A 266 19.15 -1.67 -3.93
C GLU A 266 18.66 -1.49 -2.48
N ALA A 267 17.52 -0.82 -2.28
CA ALA A 267 16.95 -0.57 -0.95
C ALA A 267 16.41 -1.85 -0.30
N SER A 268 16.02 -2.86 -1.08
CA SER A 268 15.51 -4.14 -0.58
C SER A 268 16.56 -4.93 0.23
N ILE A 269 17.84 -4.53 0.18
CA ILE A 269 18.98 -5.22 0.80
C ILE A 269 19.63 -4.41 1.90
N LYS A 270 19.55 -3.09 1.87
CA LYS A 270 20.19 -2.23 2.87
C LYS A 270 19.70 -2.62 4.27
N LYS A 271 20.66 -3.06 5.09
CA LYS A 271 20.49 -3.40 6.53
C LYS A 271 20.12 -2.17 7.34
#